data_3455801a4e52af1869028ec73068f2d6
#
_entry.id   3455801a4e52af1869028ec73068f2d6
#
_cell.length_a   1.000
_cell.length_b   1.000
_cell.length_c   1.000
_cell.angle_alpha   90.00
_cell.angle_beta   90.00
_cell.angle_gamma   90.00
#
_symmetry.space_group_name_H-M   'P 1'
#
loop_
_entity.id
_entity.type
_entity.pdbx_description
1 polymer ?
#
loop_
_entity_poly.entity_id
_entity_poly.type
_entity_poly.pdbx_seq_one_letter_code
_entity_poly.pdbx_strand_id
1 'polypeptide(L)'
;SLGIGLTLEIKLDGDSMTVCIPADKIQESENKGIKSIELMPFFGAADHTVDGYLLYPDGCGAITKYANVDQRSKNVKAFTWDIYGAEQVDFNECKQMEKDQKYQAMLPIYGIKNGDNAILAAVEKGAEDTSIKVSPDGFIVNLNRASFAFNYRHFYKINLSNIVVNGASVLRNTMGTRVDKEMIKTDREVRIFFLSGETANYSGMANTYREYLIKSNLLKKVIIENDNIPLALELFMGIKENRLLFDKYVTMTTFKNAISISEELKNAGVDSMQVMLKGWTKGGYGLYPVNWPPEKKLGGKKGLREFSDYARKNNMQIFMRNNFIQADSKNRGFSTRNDVVMQGSNLPVTGMGKTEFLFNPFFALQRFVSFFNEFSRWCSEGVALERIGINIYHDYNKANPAGRAETIEKWEDMLDTVIRNQRPAAVEGGNQYVLKYADRLCDIPVRSSQYNITDEEVPFYQMVVHGMIPYTSEAANLSYDLTMHKLKLVEYGCMPYFELTYSKSTNLNNTEYNKLFTSYYINWYKQAADIYNEFNERLKCVWSQKIIEHDKMEENTYRIRYSNGITVYVNYSKNDIECDGYSIKGKDYIVVGKGGVIN
;
A
#
# COMPACT_ATOMS: atom_id res chain seq x y z
N SER A 1 29.77 32.05 -1.83
CA SER A 1 28.84 31.45 -2.80
C SER A 1 29.12 29.96 -2.93
N LEU A 2 28.07 29.13 -2.93
CA LEU A 2 28.21 27.68 -3.18
C LEU A 2 28.44 27.38 -4.65
N GLY A 3 28.22 28.37 -5.56
CA GLY A 3 28.31 28.18 -7.00
C GLY A 3 27.17 27.29 -7.55
N ILE A 4 26.03 27.24 -6.83
CA ILE A 4 24.83 26.50 -7.20
C ILE A 4 23.73 27.53 -7.50
N GLY A 5 23.07 27.38 -8.64
CA GLY A 5 21.91 28.15 -9.06
C GLY A 5 20.71 27.23 -9.29
N LEU A 6 19.51 27.70 -8.95
CA LEU A 6 18.24 27.04 -9.28
C LEU A 6 17.16 28.07 -9.57
N THR A 7 16.18 27.67 -10.35
CA THR A 7 14.99 28.47 -10.64
C THR A 7 13.81 27.89 -9.90
N LEU A 8 13.03 28.73 -9.22
CA LEU A 8 11.76 28.37 -8.62
C LEU A 8 10.65 29.05 -9.42
N GLU A 9 9.75 28.26 -10.01
CA GLU A 9 8.59 28.75 -10.74
C GLU A 9 7.35 28.60 -9.86
N ILE A 10 6.64 29.69 -9.62
CA ILE A 10 5.42 29.72 -8.82
C ILE A 10 4.26 30.17 -9.69
N LYS A 11 3.18 29.38 -9.71
CA LYS A 11 1.95 29.66 -10.44
C LYS A 11 0.76 29.56 -9.50
N LEU A 12 -0.10 30.57 -9.50
CA LEU A 12 -1.39 30.54 -8.83
C LEU A 12 -2.46 29.99 -9.78
N ASP A 13 -3.34 29.14 -9.28
CA ASP A 13 -4.39 28.49 -10.04
C ASP A 13 -5.64 28.30 -9.15
N GLY A 14 -6.50 29.33 -9.17
CA GLY A 14 -7.69 29.39 -8.32
C GLY A 14 -7.35 29.38 -6.84
N ASP A 15 -7.80 28.34 -6.15
CA ASP A 15 -7.57 28.07 -4.72
C ASP A 15 -6.33 27.21 -4.45
N SER A 16 -5.45 27.10 -5.43
CA SER A 16 -4.20 26.37 -5.33
C SER A 16 -3.00 27.13 -5.89
N MET A 17 -1.82 26.67 -5.51
CA MET A 17 -0.53 27.16 -6.00
C MET A 17 0.33 25.98 -6.41
N THR A 18 0.98 26.05 -7.57
CA THR A 18 2.04 25.10 -7.94
C THR A 18 3.41 25.76 -7.77
N VAL A 19 4.34 24.98 -7.27
CA VAL A 19 5.75 25.38 -7.10
C VAL A 19 6.60 24.32 -7.78
N CYS A 20 7.36 24.76 -8.81
CA CYS A 20 8.18 23.87 -9.64
C CYS A 20 9.65 24.25 -9.57
N ILE A 21 10.53 23.26 -9.49
CA ILE A 21 11.97 23.36 -9.70
C ILE A 21 12.29 22.59 -10.99
N PRO A 22 12.40 23.28 -12.14
CA PRO A 22 12.76 22.63 -13.40
C PRO A 22 14.19 22.08 -13.34
N ALA A 23 14.34 20.81 -13.69
CA ALA A 23 15.63 20.12 -13.58
C ALA A 23 16.70 20.68 -14.53
N ASP A 24 16.28 21.15 -15.71
CA ASP A 24 17.15 21.75 -16.73
C ASP A 24 17.69 23.14 -16.36
N LYS A 25 17.05 23.80 -15.37
CA LYS A 25 17.49 25.13 -14.85
C LYS A 25 18.34 25.02 -13.59
N ILE A 26 18.70 23.83 -13.17
CA ILE A 26 19.64 23.63 -12.05
C ILE A 26 21.07 23.73 -12.58
N GLN A 27 21.87 24.59 -11.95
CA GLN A 27 23.29 24.77 -12.24
C GLN A 27 24.12 24.33 -11.05
N GLU A 28 25.09 23.47 -11.27
CA GLU A 28 26.05 23.01 -10.27
C GLU A 28 27.46 23.50 -10.62
N SER A 29 28.29 23.67 -9.61
CA SER A 29 29.72 23.98 -9.82
C SER A 29 30.50 22.68 -10.04
N GLU A 30 31.71 22.78 -10.62
CA GLU A 30 32.55 21.61 -10.93
C GLU A 30 32.83 20.69 -9.74
N ASN A 31 32.85 21.21 -8.52
CA ASN A 31 33.24 20.47 -7.32
C ASN A 31 32.13 20.35 -6.27
N LYS A 32 30.89 20.79 -6.58
CA LYS A 32 29.75 20.77 -5.66
C LYS A 32 28.48 20.43 -6.37
N GLY A 33 27.76 19.45 -5.85
CA GLY A 33 26.46 19.03 -6.36
C GLY A 33 25.36 19.11 -5.29
N ILE A 34 24.13 19.22 -5.75
CA ILE A 34 22.95 19.22 -4.90
C ILE A 34 22.67 17.77 -4.47
N LYS A 35 22.55 17.56 -3.16
CA LYS A 35 22.08 16.31 -2.59
C LYS A 35 20.56 16.28 -2.54
N SER A 36 19.98 17.26 -1.85
CA SER A 36 18.54 17.39 -1.66
C SER A 36 18.16 18.85 -1.48
N ILE A 37 16.92 19.16 -1.79
CA ILE A 37 16.31 20.48 -1.56
C ILE A 37 15.06 20.27 -0.72
N GLU A 38 15.02 20.88 0.45
CA GLU A 38 13.80 20.97 1.25
C GLU A 38 13.02 22.21 0.77
N LEU A 39 11.84 21.96 0.18
CA LEU A 39 11.03 23.01 -0.44
C LEU A 39 10.21 23.74 0.62
N MET A 40 10.38 25.06 0.72
CA MET A 40 9.58 25.96 1.55
C MET A 40 9.33 25.43 2.97
N PRO A 41 10.38 25.08 3.76
CA PRO A 41 10.27 24.30 5.01
C PRO A 41 9.47 24.97 6.13
N PHE A 42 9.15 26.25 5.99
CA PHE A 42 8.37 27.03 6.97
C PHE A 42 7.02 27.50 6.42
N PHE A 43 6.63 27.06 5.23
CA PHE A 43 5.35 27.45 4.66
C PHE A 43 4.20 26.80 5.42
N GLY A 44 3.35 27.61 6.04
CA GLY A 44 2.26 27.17 6.90
C GLY A 44 2.70 26.72 8.31
N ALA A 45 3.98 26.85 8.68
CA ALA A 45 4.45 26.51 10.02
C ALA A 45 3.85 27.42 11.09
N ALA A 46 3.54 26.86 12.26
CA ALA A 46 2.99 27.59 13.41
C ALA A 46 3.54 27.04 14.72
N ASP A 47 3.54 27.85 15.77
CA ASP A 47 3.93 27.42 17.10
C ASP A 47 2.77 26.69 17.85
N HIS A 48 3.05 26.24 19.03
CA HIS A 48 2.10 25.52 19.88
C HIS A 48 0.92 26.34 20.43
N THR A 49 0.92 27.67 20.23
CA THR A 49 -0.18 28.53 20.69
C THR A 49 -1.36 28.54 19.72
N VAL A 50 -1.14 28.09 18.49
CA VAL A 50 -2.17 27.94 17.45
C VAL A 50 -2.91 26.62 17.64
N ASP A 51 -4.23 26.63 17.56
CA ASP A 51 -5.02 25.40 17.45
C ASP A 51 -4.80 24.77 16.06
N GLY A 52 -4.10 23.65 16.01
CA GLY A 52 -3.74 23.04 14.74
C GLY A 52 -3.08 21.69 14.86
N TYR A 53 -2.77 21.14 13.70
CA TYR A 53 -2.09 19.85 13.58
C TYR A 53 -1.35 19.70 12.24
N LEU A 54 -0.41 18.76 12.23
CA LEU A 54 0.23 18.23 11.03
C LEU A 54 -0.43 16.91 10.64
N LEU A 55 -0.83 16.76 9.37
CA LEU A 55 -1.31 15.53 8.76
C LEU A 55 -0.22 14.94 7.89
N TYR A 56 -0.01 13.62 7.98
CA TYR A 56 0.96 12.90 7.14
C TYR A 56 0.46 11.47 6.82
N PRO A 57 0.89 10.88 5.68
CA PRO A 57 0.32 9.65 5.13
C PRO A 57 0.99 8.39 5.71
N ASP A 58 1.11 8.27 7.03
CA ASP A 58 1.61 7.07 7.69
C ASP A 58 0.51 5.99 7.69
N GLY A 59 0.66 4.98 6.85
CA GLY A 59 -0.35 3.95 6.66
C GLY A 59 -1.70 4.51 6.20
N CYS A 60 -2.74 4.42 7.04
CA CYS A 60 -4.06 5.00 6.73
C CYS A 60 -4.08 6.53 6.77
N GLY A 61 -3.16 7.14 7.51
CA GLY A 61 -3.04 8.55 7.80
C GLY A 61 -2.90 8.80 9.30
N ALA A 62 -2.10 9.81 9.66
CA ALA A 62 -1.84 10.17 11.05
C ALA A 62 -1.80 11.69 11.24
N ILE A 63 -2.10 12.12 12.46
CA ILE A 63 -2.10 13.51 12.87
C ILE A 63 -1.19 13.69 14.08
N THR A 64 -0.40 14.78 14.05
CA THR A 64 0.33 15.32 15.19
C THR A 64 -0.30 16.66 15.57
N LYS A 65 -0.96 16.73 16.72
CA LYS A 65 -1.55 17.98 17.26
C LYS A 65 -0.44 18.91 17.74
N TYR A 66 -0.68 20.21 17.66
CA TYR A 66 0.26 21.18 18.20
C TYR A 66 0.25 21.12 19.72
N ALA A 67 1.43 21.00 20.30
CA ALA A 67 1.60 20.95 21.75
C ALA A 67 2.97 21.52 22.11
N ASN A 68 3.09 22.09 23.31
CA ASN A 68 4.38 22.54 23.82
C ASN A 68 5.33 21.35 23.99
N VAL A 69 6.61 21.56 23.71
CA VAL A 69 7.69 20.56 23.90
C VAL A 69 7.67 19.94 25.30
N ASP A 70 7.40 20.74 26.32
CA ASP A 70 7.32 20.28 27.73
C ASP A 70 6.16 19.31 27.99
N GLN A 71 5.14 19.31 27.12
CA GLN A 71 3.98 18.41 27.17
C GLN A 71 4.20 17.13 26.39
N ARG A 72 5.22 17.07 25.51
CA ARG A 72 5.55 15.89 24.74
C ARG A 72 6.56 15.00 25.47
N SER A 73 6.50 13.72 25.16
CA SER A 73 7.54 12.78 25.61
C SER A 73 8.93 13.26 25.15
N LYS A 74 9.94 13.17 26.03
CA LYS A 74 11.35 13.50 25.71
C LYS A 74 11.94 12.68 24.55
N ASN A 75 11.24 11.66 24.08
CA ASN A 75 11.66 10.80 22.97
C ASN A 75 11.06 11.19 21.62
N VAL A 76 10.28 12.28 21.54
CA VAL A 76 9.73 12.77 20.29
C VAL A 76 10.86 13.32 19.42
N LYS A 77 10.87 12.90 18.15
CA LYS A 77 11.87 13.30 17.16
C LYS A 77 11.16 13.81 15.91
N ALA A 78 11.87 14.58 15.07
CA ALA A 78 11.42 14.79 13.71
C ALA A 78 11.42 13.47 12.94
N PHE A 79 10.43 13.28 12.09
CA PHE A 79 10.30 12.10 11.26
C PHE A 79 10.50 12.43 9.78
N THR A 80 10.97 11.43 9.06
CA THR A 80 11.10 11.50 7.60
C THR A 80 10.52 10.21 7.02
N TRP A 81 9.55 10.34 6.10
CA TRP A 81 9.00 9.23 5.34
C TRP A 81 9.40 9.38 3.88
N ASP A 82 9.98 8.34 3.30
CA ASP A 82 10.16 8.28 1.85
C ASP A 82 8.83 7.92 1.20
N ILE A 83 8.42 8.73 0.23
CA ILE A 83 7.19 8.47 -0.53
C ILE A 83 7.38 7.17 -1.32
N TYR A 84 6.37 6.29 -1.28
CA TYR A 84 6.37 4.95 -1.87
C TYR A 84 7.41 4.00 -1.24
N GLY A 85 7.81 4.29 -0.01
CA GLY A 85 8.71 3.46 0.79
C GLY A 85 10.19 3.77 0.61
N ALA A 86 10.99 3.25 1.55
CA ALA A 86 12.41 3.44 1.57
C ALA A 86 13.12 2.77 0.39
N GLU A 87 14.31 3.27 0.05
CA GLU A 87 15.16 2.68 -0.98
C GLU A 87 15.56 1.23 -0.62
N GLN A 88 15.40 0.32 -1.57
CA GLN A 88 15.62 -1.13 -1.38
C GLN A 88 17.06 -1.59 -1.70
N VAL A 89 17.96 -0.69 -2.04
CA VAL A 89 19.32 -1.03 -2.53
C VAL A 89 20.18 -1.70 -1.46
N ASP A 90 19.89 -1.44 -0.18
CA ASP A 90 20.45 -2.20 0.94
C ASP A 90 19.35 -2.89 1.72
N PHE A 91 19.08 -4.14 1.39
CA PHE A 91 18.02 -4.93 1.99
C PHE A 91 18.16 -5.08 3.52
N ASN A 92 19.38 -5.00 4.05
CA ASN A 92 19.60 -5.06 5.51
C ASN A 92 19.26 -3.74 6.18
N GLU A 93 19.50 -2.61 5.52
CA GLU A 93 19.06 -1.30 6.01
C GLU A 93 17.57 -1.11 5.88
N CYS A 94 16.96 -1.54 4.76
CA CYS A 94 15.51 -1.54 4.59
C CYS A 94 14.81 -2.34 5.69
N LYS A 95 15.35 -3.49 6.10
CA LYS A 95 14.80 -4.26 7.23
C LYS A 95 14.95 -3.56 8.58
N GLN A 96 15.98 -2.76 8.77
CA GLN A 96 16.11 -1.92 9.97
C GLN A 96 15.10 -0.77 9.93
N MET A 97 14.91 -0.14 8.77
CA MET A 97 13.90 0.90 8.56
C MET A 97 12.47 0.33 8.59
N GLU A 98 12.22 -0.87 8.06
CA GLU A 98 10.94 -1.58 8.20
C GLU A 98 10.59 -1.92 9.67
N LYS A 99 11.57 -2.06 10.55
CA LYS A 99 11.33 -2.16 11.99
C LYS A 99 10.89 -0.83 12.60
N ASP A 100 11.38 0.27 12.04
CA ASP A 100 11.10 1.61 12.53
C ASP A 100 9.92 2.25 11.78
N GLN A 101 9.69 1.89 10.49
CA GLN A 101 8.55 2.32 9.67
C GLN A 101 7.69 1.10 9.31
N LYS A 102 6.65 0.87 10.12
CA LYS A 102 5.74 -0.25 9.92
C LYS A 102 4.90 -0.10 8.64
N TYR A 103 4.53 1.13 8.31
CA TYR A 103 3.77 1.46 7.10
C TYR A 103 4.46 2.59 6.33
N GLN A 104 4.31 2.58 5.00
CA GLN A 104 4.90 3.58 4.10
C GLN A 104 3.92 4.69 3.75
N ALA A 105 4.45 5.79 3.21
CA ALA A 105 3.67 6.87 2.62
C ALA A 105 3.17 6.46 1.21
N MET A 106 1.93 6.00 1.11
CA MET A 106 1.30 5.59 -0.16
C MET A 106 0.84 6.79 -1.01
N LEU A 107 0.53 7.91 -0.37
CA LEU A 107 0.13 9.15 -1.03
C LEU A 107 1.23 10.20 -0.85
N PRO A 108 1.59 10.96 -1.89
CA PRO A 108 2.66 11.95 -1.83
C PRO A 108 2.14 13.30 -1.30
N ILE A 109 1.62 13.30 -0.06
CA ILE A 109 0.96 14.47 0.54
C ILE A 109 1.44 14.76 1.96
N TYR A 110 1.27 16.00 2.39
CA TYR A 110 1.13 16.38 3.79
C TYR A 110 0.09 17.48 3.94
N GLY A 111 -0.47 17.64 5.16
CA GLY A 111 -1.41 18.70 5.50
C GLY A 111 -0.94 19.50 6.72
N ILE A 112 -1.31 20.76 6.77
CA ILE A 112 -1.11 21.65 7.93
C ILE A 112 -2.43 22.39 8.20
N LYS A 113 -2.95 22.28 9.44
CA LYS A 113 -4.13 23.04 9.89
C LYS A 113 -3.70 24.07 10.92
N ASN A 114 -4.13 25.32 10.72
CA ASN A 114 -3.90 26.46 11.62
C ASN A 114 -5.23 27.21 11.86
N GLY A 115 -5.89 26.98 12.98
CA GLY A 115 -7.21 27.56 13.26
C GLY A 115 -8.23 27.22 12.17
N ASP A 116 -8.83 28.23 11.56
CA ASP A 116 -9.83 28.09 10.50
C ASP A 116 -9.23 28.01 9.09
N ASN A 117 -7.92 27.85 8.97
CA ASN A 117 -7.23 27.71 7.71
C ASN A 117 -6.41 26.42 7.67
N ALA A 118 -6.28 25.86 6.46
CA ALA A 118 -5.44 24.70 6.26
C ALA A 118 -4.80 24.72 4.87
N ILE A 119 -3.71 23.98 4.73
CA ILE A 119 -3.11 23.66 3.43
C ILE A 119 -2.99 22.15 3.30
N LEU A 120 -3.18 21.68 2.06
CA LEU A 120 -2.80 20.34 1.63
C LEU A 120 -1.76 20.49 0.54
N ALA A 121 -0.57 19.97 0.75
CA ALA A 121 0.48 19.91 -0.25
C ALA A 121 0.56 18.52 -0.87
N ALA A 122 0.70 18.44 -2.19
CA ALA A 122 0.82 17.18 -2.95
C ALA A 122 1.94 17.28 -3.98
N VAL A 123 2.78 16.26 -4.09
CA VAL A 123 3.81 16.20 -5.14
C VAL A 123 3.18 15.76 -6.44
N GLU A 124 3.30 16.56 -7.49
CA GLU A 124 2.84 16.27 -8.85
C GLU A 124 3.93 15.60 -9.71
N LYS A 125 5.21 16.00 -9.51
CA LYS A 125 6.35 15.40 -10.22
C LYS A 125 7.50 15.10 -9.28
N GLY A 126 8.09 13.93 -9.43
CA GLY A 126 9.26 13.47 -8.67
C GLY A 126 8.93 12.93 -7.29
N ALA A 127 7.70 12.43 -7.08
CA ALA A 127 7.26 11.85 -5.81
C ALA A 127 8.13 10.66 -5.38
N GLU A 128 8.58 9.87 -6.33
CA GLU A 128 9.40 8.66 -6.13
C GLU A 128 10.75 8.92 -5.44
N ASP A 129 11.31 10.13 -5.61
CA ASP A 129 12.58 10.55 -4.99
C ASP A 129 12.37 11.65 -3.94
N THR A 130 11.20 11.68 -3.32
CA THR A 130 10.82 12.70 -2.35
C THR A 130 10.58 12.08 -0.98
N SER A 131 11.02 12.79 0.06
CA SER A 131 10.72 12.46 1.46
C SER A 131 9.82 13.53 2.06
N ILE A 132 8.90 13.11 2.91
CA ILE A 132 8.05 13.99 3.74
C ILE A 132 8.76 14.17 5.07
N LYS A 133 9.02 15.41 5.47
CA LYS A 133 9.58 15.74 6.78
C LYS A 133 8.49 16.32 7.67
N VAL A 134 8.37 15.79 8.87
CA VAL A 134 7.44 16.26 9.90
C VAL A 134 8.23 16.56 11.16
N SER A 135 8.18 17.80 11.63
CA SER A 135 8.90 18.25 12.81
C SER A 135 7.97 18.99 13.77
N PRO A 136 7.66 18.41 14.93
CA PRO A 136 6.93 19.09 15.98
C PRO A 136 7.71 20.29 16.53
N ASP A 137 7.00 21.25 17.13
CA ASP A 137 7.55 22.41 17.85
C ASP A 137 8.58 21.97 18.89
N GLY A 138 9.69 22.70 18.94
CA GLY A 138 10.78 22.55 19.91
C GLY A 138 11.77 21.43 19.63
N PHE A 139 11.59 20.66 18.55
CA PHE A 139 12.57 19.62 18.20
C PHE A 139 13.81 20.22 17.49
N ILE A 140 13.61 20.97 16.40
CA ILE A 140 14.70 21.66 15.66
C ILE A 140 14.56 23.17 15.82
N VAL A 141 13.33 23.65 15.70
CA VAL A 141 12.90 25.05 15.85
C VAL A 141 11.60 25.06 16.64
N ASN A 142 11.22 26.22 17.21
CA ASN A 142 9.97 26.35 17.96
C ASN A 142 8.77 26.55 17.01
N LEU A 143 8.61 25.64 16.05
CA LEU A 143 7.51 25.62 15.08
C LEU A 143 7.15 24.19 14.71
N ASN A 144 5.86 23.90 14.69
CA ASN A 144 5.31 22.72 14.04
C ASN A 144 5.35 22.92 12.54
N ARG A 145 5.98 22.01 11.81
CA ARG A 145 6.17 22.13 10.35
C ARG A 145 6.18 20.80 9.63
N ALA A 146 5.71 20.82 8.40
CA ALA A 146 5.88 19.73 7.46
C ALA A 146 6.37 20.28 6.12
N SER A 147 7.14 19.48 5.37
CA SER A 147 7.72 19.88 4.10
C SER A 147 8.09 18.69 3.25
N PHE A 148 8.29 18.90 1.94
CA PHE A 148 8.92 17.91 1.06
C PHE A 148 10.42 18.18 0.93
N ALA A 149 11.19 17.10 0.98
CA ALA A 149 12.62 17.11 0.66
C ALA A 149 12.83 16.28 -0.61
N PHE A 150 13.18 16.93 -1.70
CA PHE A 150 13.50 16.32 -2.98
C PHE A 150 14.94 15.83 -2.99
N ASN A 151 15.16 14.54 -3.21
CA ASN A 151 16.47 13.95 -3.38
C ASN A 151 16.89 14.02 -4.85
N TYR A 152 18.05 14.61 -5.11
CA TYR A 152 18.65 14.70 -6.44
C TYR A 152 19.79 13.72 -6.63
N ARG A 153 20.29 13.12 -5.52
CA ARG A 153 21.29 12.06 -5.51
C ARG A 153 21.03 11.12 -4.37
N HIS A 154 21.17 9.81 -4.64
CA HIS A 154 21.09 8.81 -3.60
C HIS A 154 22.45 8.55 -2.97
N PHE A 155 22.39 8.17 -1.70
CA PHE A 155 23.52 7.71 -0.94
C PHE A 155 23.38 6.20 -0.76
N TYR A 156 24.44 5.48 -1.02
CA TYR A 156 24.49 4.06 -0.76
C TYR A 156 25.74 3.68 0.01
N LYS A 157 25.62 2.64 0.82
CA LYS A 157 26.74 2.11 1.58
C LYS A 157 27.51 1.10 0.76
N ILE A 158 28.83 1.14 0.87
CA ILE A 158 29.73 0.14 0.30
C ILE A 158 30.51 -0.51 1.42
N ASN A 159 30.66 -1.84 1.35
CA ASN A 159 31.51 -2.57 2.28
C ASN A 159 32.96 -2.45 1.82
N LEU A 160 33.77 -1.76 2.62
CA LEU A 160 35.21 -1.58 2.38
C LEU A 160 36.08 -2.68 3.01
N SER A 161 35.46 -3.67 3.68
CA SER A 161 36.18 -4.72 4.41
C SER A 161 37.01 -5.67 3.53
N ASN A 162 36.86 -5.59 2.22
CA ASN A 162 37.58 -6.45 1.27
C ASN A 162 38.83 -5.80 0.66
N ILE A 163 39.29 -4.68 1.20
CA ILE A 163 40.54 -4.07 0.77
C ILE A 163 41.70 -4.90 1.36
N VAL A 164 42.34 -5.66 0.48
CA VAL A 164 43.51 -6.48 0.84
C VAL A 164 44.77 -5.74 0.38
N VAL A 165 45.65 -5.42 1.32
CA VAL A 165 46.98 -4.86 1.04
C VAL A 165 47.99 -5.89 1.51
N ASN A 166 48.88 -6.33 0.60
CA ASN A 166 49.93 -7.33 0.87
C ASN A 166 49.41 -8.65 1.50
N GLY A 167 48.22 -9.12 1.07
CA GLY A 167 47.66 -10.36 1.55
C GLY A 167 46.95 -10.27 2.91
N ALA A 168 46.94 -9.12 3.56
CA ALA A 168 46.21 -8.87 4.79
C ALA A 168 44.98 -7.97 4.55
N SER A 169 43.85 -8.32 5.14
CA SER A 169 42.65 -7.45 5.14
C SER A 169 42.94 -6.24 6.03
N VAL A 170 43.05 -5.06 5.43
CA VAL A 170 43.41 -3.81 6.13
C VAL A 170 42.21 -3.20 6.86
N LEU A 171 40.97 -3.48 6.37
CA LEU A 171 39.74 -2.94 6.93
C LEU A 171 38.78 -4.07 7.24
N ARG A 172 38.42 -4.30 8.50
CA ARG A 172 37.37 -5.22 8.93
C ARG A 172 36.11 -4.44 9.25
N ASN A 173 34.97 -4.85 8.67
CA ASN A 173 33.63 -4.28 8.93
C ASN A 173 33.54 -2.76 8.73
N THR A 174 34.32 -2.20 7.81
CA THR A 174 34.27 -0.76 7.52
C THR A 174 33.29 -0.52 6.40
N MET A 175 32.24 0.26 6.69
CA MET A 175 31.28 0.74 5.70
C MET A 175 31.67 2.13 5.24
N GLY A 176 31.74 2.33 3.94
CA GLY A 176 31.88 3.64 3.32
C GLY A 176 30.55 4.10 2.74
N THR A 177 30.32 5.41 2.73
CA THR A 177 29.17 5.99 2.02
C THR A 177 29.63 6.55 0.69
N ARG A 178 28.92 6.25 -0.36
CA ARG A 178 29.06 6.87 -1.67
C ARG A 178 27.81 7.62 -2.04
N VAL A 179 27.95 8.57 -2.96
CA VAL A 179 26.86 9.36 -3.53
C VAL A 179 26.87 9.18 -5.04
N ASP A 180 25.70 9.18 -5.64
CA ASP A 180 25.57 9.16 -7.10
C ASP A 180 26.27 10.39 -7.70
N LYS A 181 27.02 10.15 -8.77
CA LYS A 181 27.71 11.24 -9.49
C LYS A 181 26.73 12.09 -10.26
N GLU A 182 25.80 11.42 -10.95
CA GLU A 182 24.78 12.06 -11.78
C GLU A 182 23.62 12.54 -10.92
N MET A 183 23.13 13.72 -11.24
CA MET A 183 21.90 14.27 -10.66
C MET A 183 20.68 13.62 -11.33
N ILE A 184 19.65 13.30 -10.56
CA ILE A 184 18.34 12.88 -11.08
C ILE A 184 17.72 14.08 -11.79
N LYS A 185 17.50 13.94 -13.11
CA LYS A 185 17.02 15.01 -13.99
C LYS A 185 15.50 14.95 -14.15
N THR A 186 14.77 14.96 -13.04
CA THR A 186 13.31 15.03 -13.01
C THR A 186 12.88 16.37 -12.41
N ASP A 187 11.94 17.05 -13.05
CA ASP A 187 11.31 18.24 -12.47
C ASP A 187 10.71 17.89 -11.11
N ARG A 188 10.77 18.83 -10.18
CA ARG A 188 10.13 18.68 -8.87
C ARG A 188 8.99 19.68 -8.79
N GLU A 189 7.76 19.18 -8.70
CA GLU A 189 6.57 20.02 -8.71
C GLU A 189 5.63 19.65 -7.57
N VAL A 190 5.22 20.66 -6.81
CA VAL A 190 4.27 20.54 -5.70
C VAL A 190 3.06 21.42 -5.96
N ARG A 191 1.87 20.88 -5.79
CA ARG A 191 0.64 21.66 -5.68
C ARG A 191 0.27 21.84 -4.22
N ILE A 192 -0.07 23.06 -3.85
CA ILE A 192 -0.54 23.42 -2.51
C ILE A 192 -1.96 23.93 -2.65
N PHE A 193 -2.91 23.26 -2.05
CA PHE A 193 -4.32 23.65 -1.96
C PHE A 193 -4.55 24.46 -0.69
N PHE A 194 -5.33 25.52 -0.78
CA PHE A 194 -5.73 26.36 0.34
C PHE A 194 -7.17 26.02 0.74
N LEU A 195 -7.37 25.73 2.02
CA LEU A 195 -8.67 25.41 2.59
C LEU A 195 -8.98 26.37 3.73
N SER A 196 -10.26 26.71 3.91
CA SER A 196 -10.71 27.61 4.97
C SER A 196 -12.08 27.21 5.52
N GLY A 197 -12.39 27.68 6.73
CA GLY A 197 -13.66 27.44 7.41
C GLY A 197 -13.93 25.95 7.62
N GLU A 198 -15.13 25.49 7.29
CA GLU A 198 -15.56 24.09 7.50
C GLU A 198 -14.70 23.06 6.75
N THR A 199 -14.00 23.45 5.70
CA THR A 199 -13.11 22.56 4.93
C THR A 199 -11.69 22.50 5.50
N ALA A 200 -11.33 23.37 6.45
CA ALA A 200 -9.99 23.44 7.04
C ALA A 200 -9.73 22.32 8.04
N ASN A 201 -9.90 21.07 7.59
CA ASN A 201 -9.64 19.87 8.39
C ASN A 201 -9.20 18.70 7.47
N TYR A 202 -8.80 17.57 8.05
CA TYR A 202 -8.31 16.43 7.27
C TYR A 202 -9.38 15.82 6.35
N SER A 203 -10.65 15.91 6.70
CA SER A 203 -11.77 15.47 5.84
C SER A 203 -11.86 16.33 4.58
N GLY A 204 -11.79 17.67 4.74
CA GLY A 204 -11.73 18.60 3.62
C GLY A 204 -10.48 18.41 2.77
N MET A 205 -9.31 18.17 3.39
CA MET A 205 -8.08 17.83 2.67
C MET A 205 -8.22 16.55 1.85
N ALA A 206 -8.81 15.48 2.41
CA ALA A 206 -9.03 14.22 1.71
C ALA A 206 -10.01 14.37 0.53
N ASN A 207 -11.09 15.14 0.71
CA ASN A 207 -12.05 15.45 -0.34
C ASN A 207 -11.40 16.25 -1.48
N THR A 208 -10.62 17.28 -1.15
CA THR A 208 -9.88 18.10 -2.11
C THR A 208 -8.90 17.24 -2.93
N TYR A 209 -8.16 16.37 -2.25
CA TYR A 209 -7.21 15.48 -2.91
C TYR A 209 -7.88 14.45 -3.81
N ARG A 210 -8.98 13.84 -3.36
CA ARG A 210 -9.77 12.92 -4.18
C ARG A 210 -10.28 13.59 -5.46
N GLU A 211 -10.87 14.80 -5.36
CA GLU A 211 -11.36 15.53 -6.52
C GLU A 211 -10.21 15.91 -7.48
N TYR A 212 -9.06 16.28 -6.95
CA TYR A 212 -7.86 16.51 -7.76
C TYR A 212 -7.45 15.23 -8.52
N LEU A 213 -7.38 14.08 -7.86
CA LEU A 213 -7.01 12.81 -8.50
C LEU A 213 -8.01 12.40 -9.58
N ILE A 214 -9.32 12.62 -9.35
CA ILE A 214 -10.37 12.35 -10.35
C ILE A 214 -10.20 13.25 -11.56
N LYS A 215 -10.06 14.57 -11.35
CA LYS A 215 -9.89 15.57 -12.44
C LYS A 215 -8.64 15.30 -13.27
N SER A 216 -7.58 14.80 -12.63
CA SER A 216 -6.30 14.48 -13.27
C SER A 216 -6.25 13.06 -13.86
N ASN A 217 -7.35 12.30 -13.83
CA ASN A 217 -7.42 10.88 -14.24
C ASN A 217 -6.41 9.97 -13.54
N LEU A 218 -6.08 10.28 -12.29
CA LEU A 218 -5.18 9.50 -11.44
C LEU A 218 -5.92 8.54 -10.49
N LEU A 219 -7.24 8.64 -10.41
CA LEU A 219 -8.10 7.76 -9.61
C LEU A 219 -9.25 7.26 -10.47
N LYS A 220 -9.33 5.94 -10.65
CA LYS A 220 -10.37 5.25 -11.41
C LYS A 220 -11.62 5.03 -10.55
N LYS A 221 -12.81 5.10 -11.15
CA LYS A 221 -14.05 4.64 -10.51
C LYS A 221 -14.44 3.28 -11.05
N VAL A 222 -14.55 2.30 -10.16
CA VAL A 222 -14.87 0.89 -10.48
C VAL A 222 -16.18 0.46 -9.83
N ILE A 223 -16.48 0.96 -8.63
CA ILE A 223 -17.67 0.58 -7.86
C ILE A 223 -18.94 1.10 -8.55
N ILE A 224 -19.90 0.21 -8.77
CA ILE A 224 -21.19 0.49 -9.37
C ILE A 224 -22.22 0.70 -8.26
N GLU A 225 -23.15 1.65 -8.47
CA GLU A 225 -24.25 1.89 -7.54
C GLU A 225 -25.15 0.67 -7.41
N ASN A 226 -25.62 0.42 -6.20
CA ASN A 226 -26.52 -0.68 -5.83
C ASN A 226 -25.94 -2.10 -5.98
N ASP A 227 -24.67 -2.26 -6.33
CA ASP A 227 -24.03 -3.57 -6.26
C ASP A 227 -23.86 -4.02 -4.82
N ASN A 228 -23.91 -5.33 -4.60
CA ASN A 228 -23.56 -5.91 -3.31
C ASN A 228 -22.08 -5.67 -3.01
N ILE A 229 -21.78 -5.42 -1.73
CA ILE A 229 -20.40 -5.45 -1.23
C ILE A 229 -19.89 -6.88 -1.40
N PRO A 230 -18.81 -7.12 -2.18
CA PRO A 230 -18.33 -8.48 -2.39
C PRO A 230 -17.68 -9.04 -1.12
N LEU A 231 -17.84 -10.35 -0.88
CA LEU A 231 -16.93 -11.07 -0.01
C LEU A 231 -15.60 -11.24 -0.74
N ALA A 232 -14.55 -10.64 -0.20
CA ALA A 232 -13.19 -10.89 -0.67
C ALA A 232 -12.69 -12.22 -0.10
N LEU A 233 -12.39 -13.18 -0.96
CA LEU A 233 -11.92 -14.50 -0.58
C LEU A 233 -10.57 -14.77 -1.23
N GLU A 234 -9.53 -15.02 -0.44
CA GLU A 234 -8.27 -15.54 -0.95
C GLU A 234 -8.17 -17.02 -0.63
N LEU A 235 -7.92 -17.85 -1.64
CA LEU A 235 -7.73 -19.28 -1.51
C LEU A 235 -6.25 -19.62 -1.68
N PHE A 236 -5.63 -20.08 -0.59
CA PHE A 236 -4.26 -20.55 -0.63
C PHE A 236 -4.21 -21.98 -1.18
N MET A 237 -3.58 -22.14 -2.36
CA MET A 237 -3.65 -23.35 -3.16
C MET A 237 -2.59 -24.38 -2.77
N GLY A 238 -1.33 -23.96 -2.68
CA GLY A 238 -0.26 -24.85 -2.30
C GLY A 238 1.12 -24.23 -2.29
N ILE A 239 2.06 -24.93 -1.66
CA ILE A 239 3.44 -24.49 -1.44
C ILE A 239 4.37 -25.70 -1.39
N LYS A 240 5.67 -25.49 -1.61
CA LYS A 240 6.68 -26.50 -1.30
C LYS A 240 7.14 -26.42 0.14
N GLU A 241 7.20 -27.55 0.81
CA GLU A 241 7.90 -27.75 2.08
C GLU A 241 9.34 -28.15 1.75
N ASN A 242 10.30 -27.35 2.19
CA ASN A 242 11.72 -27.62 2.00
C ASN A 242 12.14 -28.79 2.92
N ARG A 243 12.73 -29.84 2.35
CA ARG A 243 13.25 -31.01 3.07
C ARG A 243 14.69 -31.33 2.66
N LEU A 244 15.42 -32.05 3.51
CA LEU A 244 16.84 -32.36 3.31
C LEU A 244 17.15 -33.09 2.00
N LEU A 245 16.28 -34.01 1.54
CA LEU A 245 16.52 -34.83 0.35
C LEU A 245 15.68 -34.39 -0.85
N PHE A 246 14.37 -34.20 -0.65
CA PHE A 246 13.44 -33.80 -1.73
C PHE A 246 12.33 -32.92 -1.17
N ASP A 247 12.06 -31.80 -1.80
CA ASP A 247 10.95 -30.93 -1.46
C ASP A 247 9.61 -31.67 -1.58
N LYS A 248 8.74 -31.50 -0.60
CA LYS A 248 7.37 -32.01 -0.62
C LYS A 248 6.43 -30.92 -1.05
N TYR A 249 5.61 -31.15 -2.08
CA TYR A 249 4.52 -30.23 -2.40
C TYR A 249 3.34 -30.46 -1.44
N VAL A 250 2.94 -29.42 -0.73
CA VAL A 250 1.81 -29.38 0.19
C VAL A 250 0.62 -28.78 -0.55
N THR A 251 -0.39 -29.60 -0.84
CA THR A 251 -1.65 -29.19 -1.45
C THR A 251 -2.60 -28.72 -0.35
N MET A 252 -3.01 -27.45 -0.40
CA MET A 252 -3.96 -26.88 0.56
C MET A 252 -5.38 -26.77 -0.02
N THR A 253 -5.50 -26.32 -1.25
CA THR A 253 -6.77 -26.16 -1.97
C THR A 253 -6.56 -26.50 -3.44
N THR A 254 -7.25 -27.49 -3.98
CA THR A 254 -7.30 -27.76 -5.43
C THR A 254 -8.35 -26.87 -6.10
N PHE A 255 -8.34 -26.76 -7.42
CA PHE A 255 -9.42 -26.04 -8.14
C PHE A 255 -10.81 -26.64 -7.87
N LYS A 256 -10.91 -27.97 -7.72
CA LYS A 256 -12.15 -28.63 -7.32
C LYS A 256 -12.57 -28.25 -5.89
N ASN A 257 -11.62 -28.15 -4.96
CA ASN A 257 -11.90 -27.70 -3.60
C ASN A 257 -12.33 -26.23 -3.55
N ALA A 258 -11.76 -25.38 -4.44
CA ALA A 258 -12.18 -23.99 -4.58
C ALA A 258 -13.67 -23.88 -4.98
N ILE A 259 -14.14 -24.74 -5.90
CA ILE A 259 -15.57 -24.85 -6.22
C ILE A 259 -16.37 -25.20 -4.98
N SER A 260 -15.97 -26.26 -4.23
CA SER A 260 -16.70 -26.68 -3.02
C SER A 260 -16.79 -25.58 -1.95
N ILE A 261 -15.69 -24.84 -1.70
CA ILE A 261 -15.72 -23.70 -0.75
C ILE A 261 -16.69 -22.63 -1.22
N SER A 262 -16.67 -22.31 -2.53
CA SER A 262 -17.55 -21.29 -3.10
C SER A 262 -19.02 -21.71 -3.06
N GLU A 263 -19.32 -23.01 -3.24
CA GLU A 263 -20.67 -23.57 -3.11
C GLU A 263 -21.20 -23.47 -1.67
N GLU A 264 -20.37 -23.81 -0.68
CA GLU A 264 -20.74 -23.70 0.74
C GLU A 264 -21.05 -22.25 1.13
N LEU A 265 -20.22 -21.29 0.70
CA LEU A 265 -20.44 -19.87 0.94
C LEU A 265 -21.73 -19.38 0.25
N LYS A 266 -21.96 -19.81 -0.99
CA LYS A 266 -23.19 -19.47 -1.73
C LYS A 266 -24.43 -20.03 -1.05
N ASN A 267 -24.39 -21.29 -0.60
CA ASN A 267 -25.49 -21.92 0.15
C ASN A 267 -25.74 -21.23 1.50
N ALA A 268 -24.72 -20.56 2.07
CA ALA A 268 -24.83 -19.74 3.26
C ALA A 268 -25.28 -18.28 2.99
N GLY A 269 -25.66 -17.94 1.75
CA GLY A 269 -26.22 -16.64 1.36
C GLY A 269 -25.23 -15.63 0.77
N VAL A 270 -24.02 -16.06 0.41
CA VAL A 270 -23.03 -15.15 -0.21
C VAL A 270 -23.27 -15.08 -1.73
N ASP A 271 -23.91 -14.01 -2.19
CA ASP A 271 -24.28 -13.82 -3.61
C ASP A 271 -23.20 -13.15 -4.46
N SER A 272 -22.29 -12.40 -3.84
CA SER A 272 -21.21 -11.67 -4.53
C SER A 272 -19.84 -12.02 -3.92
N MET A 273 -18.93 -12.55 -4.74
CA MET A 273 -17.59 -12.94 -4.31
C MET A 273 -16.51 -12.44 -5.27
N GLN A 274 -15.43 -11.92 -4.71
CA GLN A 274 -14.17 -11.68 -5.42
C GLN A 274 -13.14 -12.69 -4.92
N VAL A 275 -12.88 -13.74 -5.72
CA VAL A 275 -11.98 -14.83 -5.33
C VAL A 275 -10.59 -14.61 -5.90
N MET A 276 -9.59 -14.67 -5.04
CA MET A 276 -8.17 -14.58 -5.40
C MET A 276 -7.51 -15.94 -5.17
N LEU A 277 -6.78 -16.43 -6.17
CA LEU A 277 -6.04 -17.70 -6.08
C LEU A 277 -4.56 -17.43 -5.88
N LYS A 278 -3.99 -17.89 -4.75
CA LYS A 278 -2.60 -17.70 -4.36
C LYS A 278 -1.84 -19.03 -4.35
N GLY A 279 -0.65 -19.07 -4.96
CA GLY A 279 0.15 -20.29 -5.04
C GLY A 279 -0.41 -21.36 -5.98
N TRP A 280 -1.09 -20.96 -7.04
CA TRP A 280 -1.73 -21.82 -8.02
C TRP A 280 -0.82 -22.27 -9.18
N THR A 281 0.29 -21.55 -9.39
CA THR A 281 1.25 -21.84 -10.46
C THR A 281 2.15 -23.02 -10.14
N LYS A 282 2.86 -23.51 -11.16
CA LYS A 282 3.79 -24.63 -11.04
C LYS A 282 4.79 -24.41 -9.91
N GLY A 283 4.80 -25.34 -8.96
CA GLY A 283 5.65 -25.29 -7.77
C GLY A 283 5.01 -24.64 -6.55
N GLY A 284 3.88 -23.92 -6.72
CA GLY A 284 3.14 -23.29 -5.63
C GLY A 284 3.69 -21.91 -5.21
N TYR A 285 3.22 -21.42 -4.08
CA TYR A 285 3.60 -20.13 -3.53
C TYR A 285 5.09 -20.08 -3.14
N GLY A 286 5.70 -18.90 -3.29
CA GLY A 286 7.10 -18.66 -2.92
C GLY A 286 8.13 -19.15 -3.95
N LEU A 287 7.72 -19.86 -5.01
CA LEU A 287 8.66 -20.29 -6.05
C LEU A 287 8.68 -19.27 -7.21
N TYR A 288 9.61 -18.33 -7.14
CA TYR A 288 9.75 -17.25 -8.11
C TYR A 288 11.04 -17.38 -8.96
N PRO A 289 11.05 -17.01 -10.24
CA PRO A 289 9.92 -16.47 -11.03
C PRO A 289 8.80 -17.49 -11.24
N VAL A 290 7.57 -16.98 -11.28
CA VAL A 290 6.39 -17.82 -11.56
C VAL A 290 6.47 -18.42 -12.96
N ASN A 291 5.97 -19.65 -13.10
CA ASN A 291 6.00 -20.38 -14.35
C ASN A 291 4.61 -20.92 -14.70
N TRP A 292 4.22 -20.74 -15.95
CA TRP A 292 3.11 -21.46 -16.55
C TRP A 292 3.50 -22.93 -16.81
N PRO A 293 2.61 -23.90 -16.75
CA PRO A 293 1.17 -23.87 -16.47
C PRO A 293 0.83 -23.95 -14.97
N PRO A 294 -0.50 -24.00 -14.62
CA PRO A 294 -0.98 -24.30 -13.27
C PRO A 294 -0.38 -25.60 -12.73
N GLU A 295 -0.22 -25.70 -11.40
CA GLU A 295 0.32 -26.89 -10.73
C GLU A 295 -0.57 -28.12 -10.99
N LYS A 296 0.03 -29.23 -11.43
CA LYS A 296 -0.69 -30.48 -11.75
C LYS A 296 -1.44 -31.06 -10.56
N LYS A 297 -0.84 -30.99 -9.35
CA LYS A 297 -1.44 -31.50 -8.11
C LYS A 297 -2.68 -30.71 -7.68
N LEU A 298 -2.88 -29.51 -8.20
CA LEU A 298 -4.07 -28.69 -7.97
C LEU A 298 -5.20 -28.98 -8.98
N GLY A 299 -4.93 -29.79 -10.01
CA GLY A 299 -5.85 -30.09 -11.11
C GLY A 299 -5.35 -29.61 -12.48
N GLY A 300 -4.22 -28.86 -12.53
CA GLY A 300 -3.61 -28.37 -13.75
C GLY A 300 -4.54 -27.49 -14.59
N LYS A 301 -4.30 -27.43 -15.90
CA LYS A 301 -5.11 -26.63 -16.85
C LYS A 301 -6.59 -27.02 -16.88
N LYS A 302 -6.90 -28.33 -16.71
CA LYS A 302 -8.28 -28.82 -16.71
C LYS A 302 -9.02 -28.31 -15.49
N GLY A 303 -8.45 -28.46 -14.28
CA GLY A 303 -9.06 -27.96 -13.05
C GLY A 303 -9.26 -26.46 -13.05
N LEU A 304 -8.29 -25.70 -13.55
CA LEU A 304 -8.43 -24.25 -13.69
C LEU A 304 -9.62 -23.90 -14.60
N ARG A 305 -9.75 -24.55 -15.76
CA ARG A 305 -10.88 -24.29 -16.68
C ARG A 305 -12.23 -24.61 -16.02
N GLU A 306 -12.35 -25.74 -15.33
CA GLU A 306 -13.57 -26.13 -14.62
C GLU A 306 -13.95 -25.09 -13.55
N PHE A 307 -12.96 -24.58 -12.81
CA PHE A 307 -13.19 -23.51 -11.81
C PHE A 307 -13.59 -22.19 -12.48
N SER A 308 -12.93 -21.79 -13.56
CA SER A 308 -13.25 -20.58 -14.32
C SER A 308 -14.69 -20.62 -14.88
N ASP A 309 -15.09 -21.77 -15.44
CA ASP A 309 -16.45 -21.97 -15.98
C ASP A 309 -17.50 -21.92 -14.86
N TYR A 310 -17.20 -22.52 -13.72
CA TYR A 310 -18.06 -22.43 -12.52
C TYR A 310 -18.21 -20.98 -12.05
N ALA A 311 -17.11 -20.25 -11.92
CA ALA A 311 -17.11 -18.87 -11.45
C ALA A 311 -17.92 -17.95 -12.37
N ARG A 312 -17.75 -18.09 -13.69
CA ARG A 312 -18.51 -17.33 -14.69
C ARG A 312 -20.02 -17.59 -14.60
N LYS A 313 -20.43 -18.85 -14.43
CA LYS A 313 -21.84 -19.23 -14.25
C LYS A 313 -22.46 -18.66 -12.97
N ASN A 314 -21.64 -18.35 -11.97
CA ASN A 314 -22.07 -17.86 -10.67
C ASN A 314 -21.73 -16.38 -10.43
N ASN A 315 -21.39 -15.61 -11.47
CA ASN A 315 -21.04 -14.17 -11.41
C ASN A 315 -19.94 -13.86 -10.39
N MET A 316 -18.97 -14.77 -10.23
CA MET A 316 -17.83 -14.57 -9.35
C MET A 316 -16.70 -13.90 -10.12
N GLN A 317 -16.08 -12.88 -9.54
CA GLN A 317 -14.87 -12.28 -10.08
C GLN A 317 -13.64 -13.02 -9.56
N ILE A 318 -12.78 -13.47 -10.46
CA ILE A 318 -11.54 -14.18 -10.09
C ILE A 318 -10.33 -13.34 -10.40
N PHE A 319 -9.36 -13.34 -9.49
CA PHE A 319 -8.03 -12.79 -9.67
C PHE A 319 -6.95 -13.87 -9.46
N MET A 320 -6.04 -13.98 -10.41
CA MET A 320 -4.92 -14.91 -10.37
C MET A 320 -3.70 -14.19 -9.77
N ARG A 321 -3.41 -14.45 -8.48
CA ARG A 321 -2.36 -13.73 -7.73
C ARG A 321 -0.97 -14.29 -8.03
N ASN A 322 -0.04 -13.42 -8.41
CA ASN A 322 1.33 -13.75 -8.73
C ASN A 322 2.30 -12.60 -8.39
N ASN A 323 3.56 -13.00 -8.10
CA ASN A 323 4.68 -12.09 -7.88
C ASN A 323 5.65 -12.18 -9.07
N PHE A 324 5.93 -11.03 -9.68
CA PHE A 324 6.87 -10.94 -10.82
C PHE A 324 8.12 -10.13 -10.48
N ILE A 325 8.23 -9.59 -9.26
CA ILE A 325 9.36 -8.75 -8.85
C ILE A 325 10.36 -9.46 -7.94
N GLN A 326 10.01 -10.65 -7.44
CA GLN A 326 10.90 -11.45 -6.58
C GLN A 326 11.44 -12.68 -7.28
N ALA A 327 12.61 -13.12 -6.87
CA ALA A 327 13.26 -14.34 -7.29
C ALA A 327 13.82 -15.12 -6.10
N ASP A 328 13.87 -16.46 -6.23
CA ASP A 328 14.56 -17.34 -5.30
C ASP A 328 15.68 -18.07 -6.03
N SER A 329 16.89 -18.10 -5.44
CA SER A 329 18.05 -18.80 -5.99
C SER A 329 17.84 -20.30 -6.22
N LYS A 330 16.87 -20.90 -5.50
CA LYS A 330 16.48 -22.30 -5.69
C LYS A 330 15.72 -22.53 -7.00
N ASN A 331 15.26 -21.46 -7.66
CA ASN A 331 14.56 -21.54 -8.93
C ASN A 331 15.50 -21.25 -10.11
N ARG A 332 15.06 -21.62 -11.30
CA ARG A 332 15.80 -21.43 -12.55
C ARG A 332 15.08 -20.44 -13.45
N GLY A 333 15.80 -19.95 -14.48
CA GLY A 333 15.22 -19.08 -15.51
C GLY A 333 15.53 -17.61 -15.32
N PHE A 334 16.56 -17.30 -14.52
CA PHE A 334 17.15 -15.96 -14.40
C PHE A 334 18.63 -16.04 -14.01
N SER A 335 19.33 -14.94 -14.23
CA SER A 335 20.74 -14.75 -13.89
C SER A 335 20.87 -13.78 -12.70
N THR A 336 21.49 -14.23 -11.62
CA THR A 336 21.80 -13.36 -10.47
C THR A 336 22.81 -12.25 -10.77
N ARG A 337 23.36 -12.19 -11.99
CA ARG A 337 24.28 -11.15 -12.43
C ARG A 337 23.61 -10.11 -13.33
N ASN A 338 22.64 -10.54 -14.14
CA ASN A 338 22.07 -9.68 -15.19
C ASN A 338 20.61 -9.31 -14.94
N ASP A 339 19.86 -10.18 -14.26
CA ASP A 339 18.40 -10.09 -14.20
C ASP A 339 17.86 -9.62 -12.84
N VAL A 340 18.77 -9.45 -11.86
CA VAL A 340 18.39 -9.00 -10.50
C VAL A 340 18.93 -7.60 -10.22
N VAL A 341 18.31 -6.95 -9.26
CA VAL A 341 18.70 -5.62 -8.79
C VAL A 341 20.10 -5.66 -8.21
N MET A 342 20.93 -4.74 -8.64
CA MET A 342 22.30 -4.56 -8.18
C MET A 342 22.43 -3.32 -7.30
N GLN A 343 23.19 -3.46 -6.22
CA GLN A 343 23.66 -2.33 -5.42
C GLN A 343 24.68 -1.48 -6.19
N GLY A 344 24.89 -0.24 -5.76
CA GLY A 344 25.97 0.59 -6.26
C GLY A 344 27.38 0.00 -6.07
N SER A 345 27.55 -1.01 -5.20
CA SER A 345 28.75 -1.83 -5.03
C SER A 345 28.91 -2.92 -6.10
N ASN A 346 27.98 -3.05 -7.02
CA ASN A 346 27.88 -4.10 -8.04
C ASN A 346 27.69 -5.52 -7.47
N LEU A 347 27.05 -5.61 -6.29
CA LEU A 347 26.59 -6.85 -5.66
C LEU A 347 25.08 -6.93 -5.80
N PRO A 348 24.50 -8.15 -5.95
CA PRO A 348 23.06 -8.31 -5.94
C PRO A 348 22.42 -7.84 -4.63
N VAL A 349 21.26 -7.21 -4.72
CA VAL A 349 20.41 -6.99 -3.56
C VAL A 349 19.80 -8.32 -3.15
N THR A 350 20.07 -8.76 -1.91
CA THR A 350 19.63 -10.08 -1.44
C THR A 350 18.78 -9.95 -0.17
N GLY A 351 17.75 -10.80 -0.07
CA GLY A 351 16.97 -10.98 1.15
C GLY A 351 17.69 -11.74 2.27
N MET A 352 16.96 -12.02 3.34
CA MET A 352 17.47 -12.87 4.44
C MET A 352 17.89 -14.23 3.90
N GLY A 353 19.07 -14.68 4.29
CA GLY A 353 19.62 -15.96 3.86
C GLY A 353 20.31 -15.95 2.50
N LYS A 354 20.44 -14.80 1.83
CA LYS A 354 21.10 -14.62 0.52
C LYS A 354 20.50 -15.49 -0.61
N THR A 355 19.25 -15.92 -0.47
CA THR A 355 18.57 -16.79 -1.44
C THR A 355 17.47 -16.06 -2.20
N GLU A 356 17.00 -14.93 -1.68
CA GLU A 356 15.95 -14.10 -2.27
C GLU A 356 16.56 -12.88 -2.96
N PHE A 357 16.02 -12.53 -4.13
CA PHE A 357 16.46 -11.39 -4.94
C PHE A 357 15.23 -10.57 -5.37
N LEU A 358 15.48 -9.32 -5.75
CA LEU A 358 14.53 -8.52 -6.53
C LEU A 358 14.96 -8.57 -8.00
N PHE A 359 13.98 -8.68 -8.90
CA PHE A 359 14.26 -8.59 -10.32
C PHE A 359 14.51 -7.15 -10.77
N ASN A 360 15.45 -6.98 -11.70
CA ASN A 360 15.54 -5.77 -12.50
C ASN A 360 14.16 -5.45 -13.12
N PRO A 361 13.67 -4.19 -13.10
CA PRO A 361 12.32 -3.85 -13.56
C PRO A 361 12.04 -4.23 -15.01
N PHE A 362 13.02 -4.12 -15.89
CA PHE A 362 12.88 -4.51 -17.31
C PHE A 362 12.71 -6.01 -17.46
N PHE A 363 13.49 -6.79 -16.70
CA PHE A 363 13.37 -8.25 -16.70
C PHE A 363 12.06 -8.71 -16.09
N ALA A 364 11.61 -8.07 -15.01
CA ALA A 364 10.32 -8.30 -14.37
C ALA A 364 9.16 -8.13 -15.36
N LEU A 365 9.15 -7.01 -16.10
CA LEU A 365 8.16 -6.74 -17.16
C LEU A 365 8.23 -7.79 -18.27
N GLN A 366 9.42 -8.14 -18.76
CA GLN A 366 9.59 -9.17 -19.79
C GLN A 366 9.02 -10.52 -19.33
N ARG A 367 9.29 -10.92 -18.11
CA ARG A 367 8.76 -12.15 -17.50
C ARG A 367 7.24 -12.10 -17.38
N PHE A 368 6.70 -10.98 -16.91
CA PHE A 368 5.26 -10.78 -16.82
C PHE A 368 4.58 -10.90 -18.19
N VAL A 369 5.06 -10.19 -19.20
CA VAL A 369 4.48 -10.22 -20.57
C VAL A 369 4.53 -11.63 -21.16
N SER A 370 5.65 -12.34 -21.00
CA SER A 370 5.79 -13.73 -21.46
C SER A 370 4.77 -14.66 -20.76
N PHE A 371 4.64 -14.55 -19.44
CA PHE A 371 3.65 -15.31 -18.68
C PHE A 371 2.22 -14.95 -19.07
N PHE A 372 1.91 -13.66 -19.17
CA PHE A 372 0.58 -13.14 -19.47
C PHE A 372 0.09 -13.56 -20.86
N ASN A 373 0.97 -13.60 -21.86
CA ASN A 373 0.66 -14.09 -23.20
C ASN A 373 0.25 -15.57 -23.19
N GLU A 374 0.93 -16.42 -22.42
CA GLU A 374 0.55 -17.81 -22.27
C GLU A 374 -0.75 -17.97 -21.46
N PHE A 375 -0.89 -17.23 -20.35
CA PHE A 375 -2.06 -17.22 -19.50
C PHE A 375 -3.32 -16.81 -20.26
N SER A 376 -3.27 -15.74 -21.04
CA SER A 376 -4.40 -15.16 -21.76
C SER A 376 -4.97 -16.08 -22.84
N ARG A 377 -4.20 -17.06 -23.33
CA ARG A 377 -4.70 -18.09 -24.27
C ARG A 377 -5.62 -19.11 -23.60
N TRP A 378 -5.59 -19.21 -22.27
CA TRP A 378 -6.28 -20.26 -21.53
C TRP A 378 -7.35 -19.75 -20.57
N CYS A 379 -7.21 -18.52 -20.10
CA CYS A 379 -8.04 -17.93 -19.05
C CYS A 379 -8.49 -16.54 -19.44
N SER A 380 -9.67 -16.16 -18.97
CA SER A 380 -10.23 -14.80 -19.08
C SER A 380 -10.28 -14.03 -17.75
N GLU A 381 -9.77 -14.61 -16.71
CA GLU A 381 -9.77 -14.08 -15.35
C GLU A 381 -8.86 -12.86 -15.21
N GLY A 382 -9.07 -12.09 -14.14
CA GLY A 382 -8.22 -10.98 -13.74
C GLY A 382 -6.87 -11.44 -13.22
N VAL A 383 -5.96 -10.49 -13.10
CA VAL A 383 -4.61 -10.70 -12.54
C VAL A 383 -4.47 -9.90 -11.26
N ALA A 384 -3.90 -10.51 -10.23
CA ALA A 384 -3.47 -9.81 -9.02
C ALA A 384 -1.94 -9.76 -8.99
N LEU A 385 -1.39 -8.57 -8.93
CA LEU A 385 0.05 -8.32 -8.95
C LEU A 385 0.53 -8.00 -7.53
N GLU A 386 1.35 -8.90 -6.99
CA GLU A 386 1.93 -8.72 -5.66
C GLU A 386 3.00 -7.63 -5.68
N ARG A 387 3.01 -6.81 -4.63
CA ARG A 387 4.06 -5.85 -4.25
C ARG A 387 4.30 -4.69 -5.22
N ILE A 388 3.70 -4.65 -6.41
CA ILE A 388 3.90 -3.54 -7.35
C ILE A 388 3.28 -2.22 -6.88
N GLY A 389 2.30 -2.27 -5.94
CA GLY A 389 1.75 -1.09 -5.28
C GLY A 389 2.48 -0.72 -3.98
N ILE A 390 3.62 -1.39 -3.69
CA ILE A 390 4.41 -1.21 -2.46
C ILE A 390 5.86 -0.88 -2.79
N ASN A 391 6.52 -1.70 -3.61
CA ASN A 391 7.95 -1.66 -3.80
C ASN A 391 8.36 -0.95 -5.09
N ILE A 392 9.16 0.11 -4.94
CA ILE A 392 9.94 0.73 -5.99
C ILE A 392 11.39 0.86 -5.54
N TYR A 393 12.34 0.77 -6.46
CA TYR A 393 13.75 0.72 -6.13
C TYR A 393 14.64 1.20 -7.28
N HIS A 394 15.88 1.58 -6.94
CA HIS A 394 16.96 1.74 -7.92
C HIS A 394 17.57 0.38 -8.25
N ASP A 395 18.03 0.26 -9.49
CA ASP A 395 18.92 -0.81 -9.93
C ASP A 395 20.18 -0.21 -10.54
N TYR A 396 21.32 -0.45 -9.90
CA TYR A 396 22.64 -0.03 -10.39
C TYR A 396 23.25 -1.03 -11.36
N ASN A 397 22.44 -1.91 -11.96
CA ASN A 397 22.93 -2.86 -12.96
C ASN A 397 23.45 -2.09 -14.20
N LYS A 398 24.73 -2.27 -14.52
CA LYS A 398 25.38 -1.53 -15.61
C LYS A 398 24.78 -1.84 -16.98
N ALA A 399 24.18 -3.01 -17.16
CA ALA A 399 23.58 -3.40 -18.43
C ALA A 399 22.21 -2.72 -18.66
N ASN A 400 21.41 -2.60 -17.61
CA ASN A 400 20.07 -2.01 -17.64
C ASN A 400 19.82 -1.26 -16.31
N PRO A 401 20.42 -0.09 -16.12
CA PRO A 401 20.17 0.69 -14.91
C PRO A 401 18.73 1.18 -14.90
N ALA A 402 18.14 1.24 -13.71
CA ALA A 402 16.81 1.79 -13.52
C ALA A 402 16.77 2.66 -12.26
N GLY A 403 16.19 3.84 -12.36
CA GLY A 403 15.79 4.64 -11.20
C GLY A 403 14.43 4.20 -10.66
N ARG A 404 13.98 4.87 -9.60
CA ARG A 404 12.66 4.63 -9.01
C ARG A 404 11.53 5.03 -9.98
N ALA A 405 11.73 6.09 -10.77
CA ALA A 405 10.79 6.52 -11.82
C ALA A 405 10.62 5.45 -12.90
N GLU A 406 11.71 4.91 -13.43
CA GLU A 406 11.66 3.83 -14.42
C GLU A 406 11.04 2.55 -13.83
N THR A 407 11.27 2.29 -12.54
CA THR A 407 10.62 1.17 -11.86
C THR A 407 9.09 1.34 -11.84
N ILE A 408 8.58 2.52 -11.50
CA ILE A 408 7.14 2.84 -11.57
C ILE A 408 6.63 2.64 -12.99
N GLU A 409 7.32 3.18 -14.01
CA GLU A 409 6.94 3.03 -15.41
C GLU A 409 6.78 1.55 -15.79
N LYS A 410 7.69 0.66 -15.35
CA LYS A 410 7.58 -0.78 -15.66
C LYS A 410 6.43 -1.46 -14.91
N TRP A 411 6.09 -1.02 -13.69
CA TRP A 411 4.88 -1.48 -12.99
C TRP A 411 3.59 -1.00 -13.67
N GLU A 412 3.58 0.24 -14.12
CA GLU A 412 2.48 0.78 -14.93
C GLU A 412 2.34 0.04 -16.27
N ASP A 413 3.43 -0.30 -16.97
CA ASP A 413 3.44 -1.10 -18.21
C ASP A 413 2.82 -2.50 -17.98
N MET A 414 3.06 -3.14 -16.81
CA MET A 414 2.40 -4.40 -16.46
C MET A 414 0.89 -4.23 -16.32
N LEU A 415 0.45 -3.21 -15.58
CA LEU A 415 -0.97 -2.91 -15.36
C LEU A 415 -1.67 -2.54 -16.67
N ASP A 416 -1.04 -1.71 -17.49
CA ASP A 416 -1.52 -1.32 -18.81
C ASP A 416 -1.72 -2.54 -19.72
N THR A 417 -0.79 -3.50 -19.66
CA THR A 417 -0.91 -4.77 -20.40
C THR A 417 -2.17 -5.54 -19.97
N VAL A 418 -2.49 -5.59 -18.67
CA VAL A 418 -3.71 -6.24 -18.17
C VAL A 418 -4.96 -5.52 -18.70
N ILE A 419 -5.01 -4.20 -18.56
CA ILE A 419 -6.20 -3.39 -18.91
C ILE A 419 -6.44 -3.37 -20.42
N ARG A 420 -5.40 -3.23 -21.27
CA ARG A 420 -5.54 -3.28 -22.72
C ARG A 420 -6.09 -4.62 -23.21
N ASN A 421 -5.89 -5.68 -22.45
CA ASN A 421 -6.49 -6.99 -22.71
C ASN A 421 -7.87 -7.16 -22.04
N GLN A 422 -8.49 -6.08 -21.59
CA GLN A 422 -9.81 -6.05 -20.95
C GLN A 422 -9.94 -7.01 -19.76
N ARG A 423 -8.88 -7.09 -18.93
CA ARG A 423 -8.84 -7.90 -17.73
C ARG A 423 -8.86 -7.02 -16.49
N PRO A 424 -9.57 -7.42 -15.43
CA PRO A 424 -9.48 -6.71 -14.17
C PRO A 424 -8.11 -6.92 -13.52
N ALA A 425 -7.60 -5.84 -12.92
CA ALA A 425 -6.32 -5.81 -12.22
C ALA A 425 -6.53 -5.60 -10.72
N ALA A 426 -6.07 -6.54 -9.89
CA ALA A 426 -5.92 -6.33 -8.45
C ALA A 426 -4.44 -6.04 -8.13
N VAL A 427 -4.21 -5.19 -7.14
CA VAL A 427 -2.86 -4.76 -6.77
C VAL A 427 -2.66 -4.89 -5.27
N GLU A 428 -1.55 -5.49 -4.84
CA GLU A 428 -1.11 -5.47 -3.45
C GLU A 428 -0.40 -4.14 -3.18
N GLY A 429 -0.90 -3.43 -2.15
CA GLY A 429 -0.49 -2.06 -1.82
C GLY A 429 -1.32 -1.01 -2.55
N GLY A 430 -1.09 0.25 -2.20
CA GLY A 430 -1.91 1.37 -2.62
C GLY A 430 -1.15 2.64 -2.97
N ASN A 431 0.11 2.54 -3.43
CA ASN A 431 0.84 3.71 -3.90
C ASN A 431 0.05 4.43 -5.00
N GLN A 432 0.04 5.75 -4.98
CA GLN A 432 -0.84 6.55 -5.85
C GLN A 432 -0.78 6.16 -7.34
N TYR A 433 0.39 5.80 -7.87
CA TYR A 433 0.54 5.48 -9.30
C TYR A 433 -0.29 4.27 -9.76
N VAL A 434 -0.73 3.39 -8.85
CA VAL A 434 -1.59 2.23 -9.21
C VAL A 434 -3.08 2.57 -9.26
N LEU A 435 -3.53 3.70 -8.65
CA LEU A 435 -4.95 4.01 -8.46
C LEU A 435 -5.72 4.22 -9.76
N LYS A 436 -5.06 4.65 -10.82
CA LYS A 436 -5.67 4.82 -12.16
C LYS A 436 -5.89 3.49 -12.90
N TYR A 437 -5.29 2.39 -12.41
CA TYR A 437 -5.35 1.08 -13.05
C TYR A 437 -6.15 0.06 -12.25
N ALA A 438 -6.08 0.12 -10.91
CA ALA A 438 -6.58 -0.94 -10.04
C ALA A 438 -8.11 -1.09 -10.08
N ASP A 439 -8.58 -2.32 -10.23
CA ASP A 439 -9.97 -2.72 -10.01
C ASP A 439 -10.21 -3.24 -8.59
N ARG A 440 -9.13 -3.55 -7.85
CA ARG A 440 -9.12 -3.89 -6.43
C ARG A 440 -7.76 -3.57 -5.82
N LEU A 441 -7.77 -2.98 -4.64
CA LEU A 441 -6.57 -2.81 -3.81
C LEU A 441 -6.56 -3.85 -2.68
N CYS A 442 -5.39 -4.45 -2.42
CA CYS A 442 -5.22 -5.48 -1.40
C CYS A 442 -4.24 -5.01 -0.34
N ASP A 443 -4.46 -5.47 0.89
CA ASP A 443 -3.57 -5.23 2.04
C ASP A 443 -3.39 -3.74 2.37
N ILE A 444 -4.49 -2.94 2.25
CA ILE A 444 -4.48 -1.52 2.60
C ILE A 444 -4.53 -1.37 4.11
N PRO A 445 -3.57 -0.68 4.73
CA PRO A 445 -3.52 -0.52 6.17
C PRO A 445 -4.72 0.29 6.70
N VAL A 446 -5.32 -0.19 7.79
CA VAL A 446 -6.35 0.49 8.58
C VAL A 446 -5.78 1.02 9.90
N ARG A 447 -4.47 1.18 9.95
CA ARG A 447 -3.71 1.70 11.09
C ARG A 447 -2.54 2.53 10.61
N SER A 448 -2.04 3.39 11.49
CA SER A 448 -0.74 4.05 11.36
C SER A 448 0.37 3.22 12.01
N SER A 449 1.61 3.65 11.86
CA SER A 449 2.77 3.05 12.57
C SER A 449 2.78 3.36 14.06
N GLN A 450 1.92 4.27 14.53
CA GLN A 450 1.79 4.70 15.93
C GLN A 450 3.11 5.19 16.53
N TYR A 451 3.81 6.05 15.78
CA TYR A 451 5.02 6.70 16.27
C TYR A 451 4.74 7.65 17.43
N ASN A 452 5.78 7.96 18.22
CA ASN A 452 5.67 8.86 19.37
C ASN A 452 5.19 10.27 19.03
N ILE A 453 5.19 10.67 17.77
CA ILE A 453 4.61 11.94 17.32
C ILE A 453 3.12 11.82 16.96
N THR A 454 2.60 10.60 16.78
CA THR A 454 1.22 10.38 16.36
C THR A 454 0.28 10.54 17.54
N ASP A 455 -0.59 11.54 17.48
CA ASP A 455 -1.64 11.75 18.47
C ASP A 455 -2.95 11.04 18.07
N GLU A 456 -3.24 10.97 16.75
CA GLU A 456 -4.45 10.30 16.24
C GLU A 456 -4.19 9.61 14.89
N GLU A 457 -4.84 8.45 14.72
CA GLU A 457 -4.97 7.78 13.41
C GLU A 457 -6.23 8.31 12.72
N VAL A 458 -6.14 8.56 11.42
CA VAL A 458 -7.28 9.02 10.61
C VAL A 458 -7.37 8.22 9.31
N PRO A 459 -8.58 7.89 8.81
CA PRO A 459 -8.76 7.11 7.59
C PRO A 459 -8.54 7.94 6.31
N PHE A 460 -7.49 8.74 6.27
CA PHE A 460 -7.26 9.67 5.16
C PHE A 460 -7.17 8.95 3.82
N TYR A 461 -6.41 7.86 3.75
CA TYR A 461 -6.28 7.06 2.52
C TYR A 461 -7.64 6.53 2.07
N GLN A 462 -8.40 5.96 3.00
CA GLN A 462 -9.72 5.39 2.71
C GLN A 462 -10.72 6.49 2.29
N MET A 463 -10.67 7.66 2.91
CA MET A 463 -11.48 8.80 2.48
C MET A 463 -11.19 9.20 1.03
N VAL A 464 -9.95 9.04 0.56
CA VAL A 464 -9.58 9.32 -0.84
C VAL A 464 -10.15 8.26 -1.78
N VAL A 465 -10.11 6.97 -1.44
CA VAL A 465 -10.41 5.87 -2.38
C VAL A 465 -11.80 5.25 -2.23
N HIS A 466 -12.49 5.46 -1.09
CA HIS A 466 -13.80 4.87 -0.83
C HIS A 466 -14.88 5.37 -1.81
N GLY A 467 -15.72 4.44 -2.25
CA GLY A 467 -16.72 4.70 -3.29
C GLY A 467 -16.14 4.71 -4.72
N MET A 468 -14.82 4.58 -4.86
CA MET A 468 -14.11 4.58 -6.15
C MET A 468 -13.55 3.20 -6.50
N ILE A 469 -12.68 2.65 -5.68
CA ILE A 469 -12.03 1.34 -5.87
C ILE A 469 -12.31 0.47 -4.65
N PRO A 470 -12.74 -0.80 -4.82
CA PRO A 470 -12.86 -1.73 -3.70
C PRO A 470 -11.50 -2.09 -3.10
N TYR A 471 -11.42 -2.18 -1.77
CA TYR A 471 -10.18 -2.50 -1.08
C TYR A 471 -10.37 -3.40 0.13
N THR A 472 -9.32 -4.15 0.46
CA THR A 472 -9.23 -5.00 1.64
C THR A 472 -8.07 -4.60 2.53
N SER A 473 -8.21 -4.87 3.83
CA SER A 473 -7.13 -4.84 4.80
C SER A 473 -6.63 -6.27 5.10
N GLU A 474 -6.22 -6.55 6.34
CA GLU A 474 -5.83 -7.87 6.80
C GLU A 474 -7.02 -8.86 6.77
N ALA A 475 -6.73 -10.16 6.62
CA ALA A 475 -7.76 -11.19 6.60
C ALA A 475 -8.43 -11.36 7.99
N ALA A 476 -9.75 -11.34 8.04
CA ALA A 476 -10.53 -11.40 9.27
C ALA A 476 -10.25 -12.67 10.10
N ASN A 477 -10.03 -13.80 9.44
CA ASN A 477 -9.68 -15.06 10.12
C ASN A 477 -8.28 -15.05 10.76
N LEU A 478 -7.44 -14.07 10.47
CA LEU A 478 -6.12 -13.91 11.10
C LEU A 478 -6.10 -12.84 12.20
N SER A 479 -7.22 -12.13 12.39
CA SER A 479 -7.34 -11.12 13.43
C SER A 479 -7.38 -11.73 14.83
N TYR A 480 -6.83 -10.98 15.81
CA TYR A 480 -6.87 -11.39 17.22
C TYR A 480 -8.29 -11.26 17.83
N ASP A 481 -9.01 -10.20 17.46
CA ASP A 481 -10.38 -9.92 17.90
C ASP A 481 -11.25 -9.62 16.67
N LEU A 482 -12.09 -10.58 16.28
CA LEU A 482 -12.92 -10.48 15.10
C LEU A 482 -13.97 -9.35 15.20
N THR A 483 -14.48 -9.09 16.42
CA THR A 483 -15.45 -8.00 16.64
C THR A 483 -14.81 -6.64 16.41
N MET A 484 -13.65 -6.41 17.00
CA MET A 484 -12.90 -5.15 16.83
C MET A 484 -12.41 -4.99 15.39
N HIS A 485 -12.00 -6.09 14.76
CA HIS A 485 -11.64 -6.08 13.34
C HIS A 485 -12.82 -5.68 12.45
N LYS A 486 -14.00 -6.28 12.67
CA LYS A 486 -15.23 -5.94 11.94
C LYS A 486 -15.58 -4.45 12.08
N LEU A 487 -15.54 -3.89 13.30
CA LEU A 487 -15.78 -2.47 13.52
C LEU A 487 -14.76 -1.59 12.77
N LYS A 488 -13.50 -2.02 12.71
CA LYS A 488 -12.47 -1.32 11.95
C LYS A 488 -12.77 -1.35 10.44
N LEU A 489 -13.24 -2.49 9.90
CA LEU A 489 -13.68 -2.55 8.51
C LEU A 489 -14.87 -1.60 8.23
N VAL A 490 -15.82 -1.49 9.17
CA VAL A 490 -16.96 -0.57 9.06
C VAL A 490 -16.51 0.88 9.06
N GLU A 491 -15.70 1.30 10.03
CA GLU A 491 -15.16 2.67 10.12
C GLU A 491 -14.39 3.08 8.87
N TYR A 492 -13.57 2.17 8.35
CA TYR A 492 -12.67 2.41 7.23
C TYR A 492 -13.27 2.05 5.86
N GLY A 493 -14.51 1.55 5.81
CA GLY A 493 -15.20 1.20 4.57
C GLY A 493 -14.56 0.06 3.77
N CYS A 494 -13.89 -0.89 4.43
CA CYS A 494 -13.23 -2.02 3.78
C CYS A 494 -14.20 -3.15 3.45
N MET A 495 -13.91 -3.92 2.39
CA MET A 495 -14.60 -5.19 2.14
C MET A 495 -14.28 -6.22 3.23
N PRO A 496 -15.24 -7.10 3.59
CA PRO A 496 -14.94 -8.29 4.39
C PRO A 496 -14.01 -9.23 3.61
N TYR A 497 -12.90 -9.64 4.25
CA TYR A 497 -11.86 -10.44 3.62
C TYR A 497 -11.42 -11.62 4.47
N PHE A 498 -11.33 -12.80 3.84
CA PHE A 498 -10.87 -14.05 4.46
C PHE A 498 -9.83 -14.74 3.58
N GLU A 499 -8.75 -15.29 4.20
CA GLU A 499 -7.78 -16.17 3.53
C GLU A 499 -7.99 -17.61 4.00
N LEU A 500 -8.52 -18.47 3.13
CA LEU A 500 -8.98 -19.81 3.48
C LEU A 500 -8.25 -20.92 2.73
N THR A 501 -8.32 -22.12 3.33
CA THR A 501 -7.83 -23.37 2.75
C THR A 501 -8.85 -24.48 2.91
N TYR A 502 -8.85 -25.46 1.98
CA TYR A 502 -9.65 -26.66 2.09
C TYR A 502 -9.04 -27.66 3.08
N SER A 503 -7.73 -27.79 3.10
CA SER A 503 -7.00 -28.61 4.05
C SER A 503 -6.75 -27.85 5.35
N LYS A 504 -6.55 -28.58 6.47
CA LYS A 504 -6.23 -27.99 7.78
C LYS A 504 -4.94 -27.17 7.72
N SER A 505 -4.91 -26.02 8.36
CA SER A 505 -3.76 -25.09 8.43
C SER A 505 -2.50 -25.73 9.02
N THR A 506 -2.65 -26.75 9.88
CA THR A 506 -1.52 -27.53 10.43
C THR A 506 -0.60 -28.14 9.37
N ASN A 507 -1.10 -28.37 8.15
CA ASN A 507 -0.28 -28.86 7.03
C ASN A 507 0.79 -27.84 6.60
N LEU A 508 0.66 -26.55 6.97
CA LEU A 508 1.61 -25.49 6.67
C LEU A 508 2.70 -25.28 7.72
N ASN A 509 2.63 -25.96 8.87
CA ASN A 509 3.54 -25.71 10.01
C ASN A 509 5.04 -25.78 9.64
N ASN A 510 5.40 -26.63 8.69
CA ASN A 510 6.79 -26.83 8.26
C ASN A 510 7.11 -26.09 6.94
N THR A 511 6.28 -25.16 6.53
CA THR A 511 6.48 -24.35 5.32
C THR A 511 6.84 -22.91 5.67
N GLU A 512 7.30 -22.15 4.71
CA GLU A 512 7.56 -20.71 4.85
C GLU A 512 6.25 -19.89 5.01
N TYR A 513 5.08 -20.51 4.86
CA TYR A 513 3.76 -19.89 5.00
C TYR A 513 2.98 -20.33 6.26
N ASN A 514 3.69 -20.62 7.32
CA ASN A 514 3.13 -21.04 8.63
C ASN A 514 2.33 -19.92 9.33
N LYS A 515 2.44 -18.67 8.87
CA LYS A 515 1.64 -17.54 9.38
C LYS A 515 0.13 -17.73 9.14
N LEU A 516 -0.27 -18.58 8.19
CA LEU A 516 -1.66 -18.94 7.93
C LEU A 516 -2.13 -20.04 8.90
N PHE A 517 -2.11 -19.74 10.19
CA PHE A 517 -2.33 -20.69 11.28
C PHE A 517 -3.81 -21.05 11.52
N THR A 518 -4.75 -20.27 10.99
CA THR A 518 -6.20 -20.50 11.11
C THR A 518 -6.92 -20.19 9.80
N SER A 519 -6.91 -21.15 8.86
CA SER A 519 -7.43 -20.97 7.50
C SER A 519 -8.39 -22.06 7.05
N TYR A 520 -8.60 -23.11 7.86
CA TYR A 520 -9.46 -24.22 7.47
C TYR A 520 -10.89 -23.74 7.28
N TYR A 521 -11.41 -23.80 6.04
CA TYR A 521 -12.66 -23.15 5.63
C TYR A 521 -13.88 -23.60 6.46
N ILE A 522 -13.92 -24.86 6.92
CA ILE A 522 -15.02 -25.39 7.75
C ILE A 522 -15.24 -24.57 9.03
N ASN A 523 -14.14 -24.01 9.57
CA ASN A 523 -14.22 -23.20 10.78
C ASN A 523 -14.70 -21.78 10.53
N TRP A 524 -14.69 -21.31 9.27
CA TRP A 524 -14.83 -19.89 8.95
C TRP A 524 -15.95 -19.55 7.99
N TYR A 525 -16.45 -20.50 7.15
CA TYR A 525 -17.38 -20.16 6.07
C TYR A 525 -18.70 -19.56 6.58
N LYS A 526 -19.21 -20.01 7.75
CA LYS A 526 -20.42 -19.44 8.36
C LYS A 526 -20.19 -18.01 8.82
N GLN A 527 -19.11 -17.75 9.56
CA GLN A 527 -18.77 -16.40 10.02
C GLN A 527 -18.49 -15.45 8.87
N ALA A 528 -17.86 -15.93 7.79
CA ALA A 528 -17.65 -15.13 6.58
C ALA A 528 -18.99 -14.77 5.92
N ALA A 529 -19.94 -15.71 5.84
CA ALA A 529 -21.28 -15.47 5.33
C ALA A 529 -22.09 -14.52 6.24
N ASP A 530 -22.01 -14.69 7.57
CA ASP A 530 -22.70 -13.81 8.52
C ASP A 530 -22.23 -12.35 8.39
N ILE A 531 -20.90 -12.12 8.32
CA ILE A 531 -20.33 -10.77 8.12
C ILE A 531 -20.72 -10.20 6.74
N TYR A 532 -20.68 -11.02 5.68
CA TYR A 532 -21.09 -10.62 4.35
C TYR A 532 -22.56 -10.16 4.34
N ASN A 533 -23.46 -10.95 4.93
CA ASN A 533 -24.88 -10.65 4.98
C ASN A 533 -25.14 -9.38 5.80
N GLU A 534 -24.53 -9.24 6.99
CA GLU A 534 -24.62 -8.03 7.81
C GLU A 534 -24.17 -6.78 7.05
N PHE A 535 -23.02 -6.85 6.33
CA PHE A 535 -22.49 -5.72 5.57
C PHE A 535 -23.44 -5.33 4.42
N ASN A 536 -24.00 -6.31 3.72
CA ASN A 536 -24.93 -6.03 2.63
C ASN A 536 -26.30 -5.53 3.10
N GLU A 537 -26.76 -5.97 4.27
CA GLU A 537 -27.99 -5.48 4.86
C GLU A 537 -27.84 -4.02 5.35
N ARG A 538 -26.73 -3.70 6.04
CA ARG A 538 -26.55 -2.42 6.75
C ARG A 538 -25.74 -1.38 5.99
N LEU A 539 -24.72 -1.78 5.23
CA LEU A 539 -23.70 -0.89 4.65
C LEU A 539 -23.75 -0.77 3.12
N LYS A 540 -24.55 -1.60 2.44
CA LYS A 540 -24.68 -1.52 0.97
C LYS A 540 -25.05 -0.12 0.49
N CYS A 541 -25.88 0.60 1.25
CA CYS A 541 -26.33 1.96 0.94
C CYS A 541 -25.20 3.02 0.93
N VAL A 542 -24.05 2.71 1.51
CA VAL A 542 -22.88 3.59 1.56
C VAL A 542 -21.69 3.08 0.72
N TRP A 543 -21.77 1.85 0.20
CA TRP A 543 -20.68 1.21 -0.51
C TRP A 543 -20.12 2.00 -1.70
N SER A 544 -21.00 2.57 -2.52
CA SER A 544 -20.62 3.38 -3.70
C SER A 544 -20.47 4.87 -3.40
N GLN A 545 -20.64 5.27 -2.13
CA GLN A 545 -20.64 6.67 -1.70
C GLN A 545 -19.26 7.10 -1.25
N LYS A 546 -18.94 8.38 -1.44
CA LYS A 546 -17.69 8.98 -0.94
C LYS A 546 -17.82 9.20 0.57
N ILE A 547 -16.79 8.87 1.34
CA ILE A 547 -16.66 9.36 2.72
C ILE A 547 -16.32 10.85 2.63
N ILE A 548 -17.18 11.71 3.17
CA ILE A 548 -17.01 13.18 3.13
C ILE A 548 -16.56 13.75 4.46
N GLU A 549 -16.90 13.11 5.57
CA GLU A 549 -16.45 13.50 6.90
C GLU A 549 -16.15 12.26 7.74
N HIS A 550 -15.16 12.38 8.60
CA HIS A 550 -14.83 11.42 9.64
C HIS A 550 -14.45 12.22 10.89
N ASP A 551 -15.13 11.96 12.00
CA ASP A 551 -14.94 12.69 13.25
C ASP A 551 -14.82 11.73 14.43
N LYS A 552 -13.89 12.02 15.32
CA LYS A 552 -13.84 11.41 16.63
C LYS A 552 -14.78 12.19 17.56
N MET A 553 -15.91 11.58 17.94
CA MET A 553 -16.93 12.22 18.75
C MET A 553 -16.58 12.22 20.23
N GLU A 554 -16.21 11.03 20.75
CA GLU A 554 -15.76 10.78 22.11
C GLU A 554 -14.62 9.76 22.09
N GLU A 555 -14.06 9.44 23.25
CA GLU A 555 -13.07 8.37 23.32
C GLU A 555 -13.69 7.06 22.82
N ASN A 556 -13.05 6.45 21.81
CA ASN A 556 -13.48 5.22 21.15
C ASN A 556 -14.83 5.30 20.38
N THR A 557 -15.26 6.49 19.97
CA THR A 557 -16.48 6.66 19.17
C THR A 557 -16.22 7.54 17.96
N TYR A 558 -16.64 7.04 16.79
CA TYR A 558 -16.40 7.73 15.52
C TYR A 558 -17.69 7.89 14.73
N ARG A 559 -17.79 9.02 14.02
CA ARG A 559 -18.87 9.36 13.09
C ARG A 559 -18.30 9.46 11.68
N ILE A 560 -18.89 8.73 10.75
CA ILE A 560 -18.52 8.71 9.33
C ILE A 560 -19.71 9.18 8.51
N ARG A 561 -19.55 10.29 7.78
CA ARG A 561 -20.59 10.84 6.92
C ARG A 561 -20.31 10.58 5.46
N TYR A 562 -21.33 10.16 4.72
CA TYR A 562 -21.23 9.81 3.32
C TYR A 562 -21.93 10.83 2.42
N SER A 563 -21.54 10.88 1.14
CA SER A 563 -22.00 11.85 0.15
C SER A 563 -23.52 11.82 -0.11
N ASN A 564 -24.20 10.72 0.19
CA ASN A 564 -25.67 10.60 0.10
C ASN A 564 -26.42 11.06 1.36
N GLY A 565 -25.71 11.58 2.36
CA GLY A 565 -26.25 12.06 3.63
C GLY A 565 -26.50 10.97 4.68
N ILE A 566 -26.09 9.72 4.41
CA ILE A 566 -26.08 8.66 5.42
C ILE A 566 -24.89 8.83 6.33
N THR A 567 -25.09 8.52 7.61
CA THR A 567 -24.07 8.59 8.65
C THR A 567 -23.93 7.23 9.34
N VAL A 568 -22.70 6.79 9.55
CA VAL A 568 -22.37 5.59 10.33
C VAL A 568 -21.71 6.04 11.63
N TYR A 569 -22.17 5.51 12.75
CA TYR A 569 -21.54 5.70 14.05
C TYR A 569 -20.95 4.37 14.51
N VAL A 570 -19.71 4.40 14.95
CA VAL A 570 -18.98 3.20 15.40
C VAL A 570 -18.55 3.39 16.86
N ASN A 571 -18.96 2.46 17.73
CA ASN A 571 -18.61 2.44 19.15
C ASN A 571 -17.66 1.28 19.45
N TYR A 572 -16.42 1.58 19.75
CA TYR A 572 -15.41 0.58 20.13
C TYR A 572 -15.41 0.28 21.64
N SER A 573 -16.12 1.10 22.45
CA SER A 573 -16.20 0.90 23.90
C SER A 573 -17.01 -0.35 24.25
N LYS A 574 -16.88 -0.83 25.47
CA LYS A 574 -17.71 -1.96 25.97
C LYS A 574 -19.12 -1.51 26.39
N ASN A 575 -19.31 -0.22 26.61
CA ASN A 575 -20.54 0.36 27.14
C ASN A 575 -21.37 0.98 26.01
N ASP A 576 -22.68 0.99 26.18
CA ASP A 576 -23.58 1.75 25.35
C ASP A 576 -23.31 3.24 25.52
N ILE A 577 -23.42 4.00 24.45
CA ILE A 577 -23.19 5.46 24.43
C ILE A 577 -24.35 6.17 23.74
N GLU A 578 -24.55 7.42 24.09
CA GLU A 578 -25.47 8.34 23.39
C GLU A 578 -24.64 9.33 22.58
N CYS A 579 -24.91 9.42 21.27
CA CYS A 579 -24.22 10.34 20.36
C CYS A 579 -25.20 10.92 19.35
N ASP A 580 -25.24 12.24 19.19
CA ASP A 580 -26.16 12.97 18.29
C ASP A 580 -27.65 12.55 18.45
N GLY A 581 -28.06 12.13 19.69
CA GLY A 581 -29.43 11.66 20.00
C GLY A 581 -29.71 10.19 19.62
N TYR A 582 -28.69 9.43 19.27
CA TYR A 582 -28.78 8.00 18.96
C TYR A 582 -28.06 7.17 20.02
N SER A 583 -28.69 6.06 20.45
CA SER A 583 -28.06 5.07 21.32
C SER A 583 -27.29 4.05 20.50
N ILE A 584 -26.00 3.88 20.79
CA ILE A 584 -25.10 2.97 20.09
C ILE A 584 -24.59 1.94 21.10
N LYS A 585 -24.90 0.67 20.87
CA LYS A 585 -24.47 -0.41 21.76
C LYS A 585 -22.95 -0.52 21.82
N GLY A 586 -22.46 -1.03 22.95
CA GLY A 586 -21.06 -1.31 23.15
C GLY A 586 -20.54 -2.33 22.14
N LYS A 587 -19.38 -2.06 21.52
CA LYS A 587 -18.76 -2.86 20.44
C LYS A 587 -19.70 -3.11 19.26
N ASP A 588 -20.43 -2.09 18.83
CA ASP A 588 -21.36 -2.15 17.71
C ASP A 588 -21.33 -0.83 16.91
N TYR A 589 -22.13 -0.77 15.87
CA TYR A 589 -22.30 0.40 15.02
C TYR A 589 -23.75 0.57 14.61
N ILE A 590 -24.15 1.77 14.24
CA ILE A 590 -25.45 2.07 13.66
C ILE A 590 -25.29 2.83 12.35
N VAL A 591 -26.26 2.64 11.46
CA VAL A 591 -26.36 3.37 10.20
C VAL A 591 -27.60 4.25 10.26
N VAL A 592 -27.45 5.55 10.03
CA VAL A 592 -28.51 6.56 10.17
C VAL A 592 -28.73 7.25 8.83
N GLY A 593 -29.97 7.22 8.36
CA GLY A 593 -30.42 7.93 7.17
C GLY A 593 -31.42 9.05 7.53
N LYS A 594 -31.99 9.69 6.51
CA LYS A 594 -32.98 10.79 6.69
C LYS A 594 -34.23 10.42 7.52
N GLY A 595 -34.56 9.12 7.61
CA GLY A 595 -35.71 8.60 8.36
C GLY A 595 -35.37 8.02 9.73
N GLY A 596 -34.16 8.12 10.21
CA GLY A 596 -33.67 7.50 11.44
C GLY A 596 -32.72 6.34 11.19
N VAL A 597 -32.57 5.44 12.18
CA VAL A 597 -31.67 4.28 12.10
C VAL A 597 -32.14 3.33 11.01
N ILE A 598 -31.22 2.95 10.13
CA ILE A 598 -31.41 1.92 9.09
C ILE A 598 -30.91 0.61 9.71
N ASN A 599 -31.77 -0.38 9.88
CA ASN A 599 -31.38 -1.69 10.44
C ASN A 599 -31.03 -2.66 9.33
#